data_8466ede5dae18b3bf5e2fa94fb44fbd2
#
_entry.id   8466ede5dae18b3bf5e2fa94fb44fbd2
#
_cell.length_a   1.000
_cell.length_b   1.000
_cell.length_c   1.000
_cell.angle_alpha   90.00
_cell.angle_beta   90.00
_cell.angle_gamma   90.00
#
_symmetry.space_group_name_H-M   'P 1'
#
loop_
_entity.id
_entity.type
_entity.pdbx_description
1 polymer ?
#
loop_
_entity_poly.entity_id
_entity_poly.type
_entity_poly.pdbx_seq_one_letter_code
_entity_poly.pdbx_strand_id
1 'polypeptide(L)'
;DRFDFSNAYIVSTGCAGSAIEYGVMGDVFVITATVDFDLGHHADSRDLTTDLATTWFHDESYDDASAKLLNQELCEKVFNLVKDVQIETTEKTRAFMAATFDNADWAIRDPKVLRGTTVTGDNYWKGMHDHANALLMTETYGCPDPYALTEMEDHAMAVVLDRLGMLDRYIIIRDSVNTDVFMNGASPESLWDPNFVDSLASESSVESADIFATA
;
A
#
# COMPACT_ATOMS: atom_id res chain seq x y z
N ASP A 1 25.00 12.12 14.46
CA ASP A 1 26.35 12.24 15.05
C ASP A 1 26.55 11.36 16.30
N ARG A 2 25.56 10.55 16.72
CA ARG A 2 25.69 9.61 17.85
C ARG A 2 25.89 8.17 17.43
N PHE A 3 25.47 7.84 16.20
CA PHE A 3 25.52 6.48 15.68
C PHE A 3 26.04 6.51 14.24
N ASP A 4 26.82 5.50 13.87
CA ASP A 4 27.28 5.27 12.50
C ASP A 4 26.35 4.27 11.82
N PHE A 5 25.60 4.73 10.83
CA PHE A 5 24.70 3.92 10.00
C PHE A 5 25.28 3.59 8.62
N SER A 6 26.58 3.84 8.39
CA SER A 6 27.20 3.68 7.08
C SER A 6 27.10 2.27 6.50
N ASN A 7 26.92 1.24 7.36
CA ASN A 7 26.77 -0.15 6.96
C ASN A 7 25.41 -0.75 7.38
N ALA A 8 24.47 0.10 7.81
CA ALA A 8 23.16 -0.40 8.25
C ALA A 8 22.20 -0.55 7.06
N TYR A 9 21.38 -1.59 7.08
CA TYR A 9 20.13 -1.62 6.34
C TYR A 9 19.05 -0.93 7.16
N ILE A 10 18.17 -0.20 6.49
CA ILE A 10 17.00 0.43 7.09
C ILE A 10 15.79 -0.37 6.64
N VAL A 11 15.00 -0.84 7.60
CA VAL A 11 13.82 -1.65 7.32
C VAL A 11 12.59 -0.93 7.85
N SER A 12 11.63 -0.65 6.98
CA SER A 12 10.30 -0.17 7.33
C SER A 12 9.32 -1.33 7.27
N THR A 13 8.50 -1.47 8.30
CA THR A 13 7.44 -2.46 8.36
C THR A 13 6.18 -1.82 8.93
N GLY A 14 5.02 -2.31 8.55
CA GLY A 14 3.73 -1.83 9.06
C GLY A 14 2.58 -2.26 8.18
N CYS A 15 1.38 -1.87 8.57
CA CYS A 15 0.16 -2.16 7.82
C CYS A 15 -0.06 -1.17 6.66
N ALA A 16 -0.90 -1.59 5.71
CA ALA A 16 -1.28 -0.81 4.54
C ALA A 16 -2.66 -1.23 4.02
N GLY A 17 -3.24 -0.42 3.13
CA GLY A 17 -4.41 -0.79 2.34
C GLY A 17 -4.00 -1.37 0.99
N SER A 18 -4.54 -2.51 0.58
CA SER A 18 -4.22 -3.09 -0.72
C SER A 18 -5.05 -2.52 -1.86
N ALA A 19 -4.41 -2.43 -3.01
CA ALA A 19 -5.09 -2.24 -4.29
C ALA A 19 -5.98 -3.45 -4.58
N ILE A 20 -7.28 -3.20 -4.83
CA ILE A 20 -8.30 -4.24 -4.90
C ILE A 20 -8.06 -5.28 -6.02
N GLU A 21 -7.40 -4.90 -7.11
CA GLU A 21 -7.13 -5.81 -8.23
C GLU A 21 -5.85 -6.64 -8.05
N TYR A 22 -5.02 -6.32 -7.07
CA TYR A 22 -3.69 -6.93 -6.98
C TYR A 22 -3.47 -7.76 -5.73
N GLY A 23 -3.92 -7.26 -4.58
CA GLY A 23 -3.72 -7.93 -3.30
C GLY A 23 -5.01 -8.27 -2.56
N VAL A 24 -4.92 -9.20 -1.64
CA VAL A 24 -5.99 -9.46 -0.66
C VAL A 24 -5.48 -9.10 0.73
N MET A 25 -6.41 -8.85 1.65
CA MET A 25 -6.05 -8.63 3.05
C MET A 25 -5.30 -9.84 3.62
N GLY A 26 -4.21 -9.58 4.31
CA GLY A 26 -3.27 -10.57 4.82
C GLY A 26 -2.09 -10.86 3.89
N ASP A 27 -2.08 -10.38 2.64
CA ASP A 27 -0.88 -10.45 1.80
C ASP A 27 0.23 -9.57 2.39
N VAL A 28 1.47 -10.01 2.23
CA VAL A 28 2.67 -9.27 2.60
C VAL A 28 3.41 -8.83 1.34
N PHE A 29 3.87 -7.61 1.30
CA PHE A 29 4.49 -7.04 0.11
C PHE A 29 5.93 -6.59 0.38
N VAL A 30 6.85 -7.01 -0.48
CA VAL A 30 8.17 -6.41 -0.62
C VAL A 30 8.06 -5.28 -1.64
N ILE A 31 8.24 -4.06 -1.17
CA ILE A 31 8.04 -2.85 -1.98
C ILE A 31 9.28 -2.55 -2.81
N THR A 32 9.07 -2.15 -4.05
CA THR A 32 10.13 -1.89 -5.04
C THR A 32 10.21 -0.44 -5.48
N ALA A 33 9.14 0.32 -5.25
CA ALA A 33 9.08 1.75 -5.48
C ALA A 33 8.06 2.40 -4.53
N THR A 34 8.26 3.67 -4.23
CA THR A 34 7.31 4.51 -3.49
C THR A 34 6.90 5.70 -4.33
N VAL A 35 5.64 6.10 -4.24
CA VAL A 35 5.07 7.27 -4.94
C VAL A 35 4.37 8.14 -3.92
N ASP A 36 4.52 9.47 -4.03
CA ASP A 36 3.78 10.45 -3.23
C ASP A 36 2.42 10.69 -3.85
N PHE A 37 1.35 10.41 -3.08
CA PHE A 37 -0.01 10.63 -3.54
C PHE A 37 -0.42 12.10 -3.53
N ASP A 38 0.04 12.85 -2.55
CA ASP A 38 -0.43 14.22 -2.28
C ASP A 38 0.32 15.27 -3.11
N LEU A 39 1.52 14.95 -3.59
CA LEU A 39 2.33 15.86 -4.39
C LEU A 39 1.87 15.86 -5.85
N GLY A 40 1.50 17.04 -6.35
CA GLY A 40 1.04 17.21 -7.73
C GLY A 40 -0.24 18.02 -7.81
N HIS A 41 -0.93 17.89 -8.93
CA HIS A 41 -2.17 18.61 -9.19
C HIS A 41 -3.37 17.66 -9.10
N HIS A 42 -4.22 17.90 -8.11
CA HIS A 42 -5.48 17.16 -7.93
C HIS A 42 -6.68 18.09 -8.17
N ALA A 43 -7.69 17.59 -8.88
CA ALA A 43 -8.99 18.23 -9.00
C ALA A 43 -10.01 17.58 -8.06
N ASP A 44 -11.00 18.33 -7.63
CA ASP A 44 -12.13 17.77 -6.88
C ASP A 44 -12.97 16.88 -7.81
N SER A 45 -13.18 15.64 -7.45
CA SER A 45 -13.96 14.70 -8.26
C SER A 45 -15.43 15.13 -8.45
N ARG A 46 -15.97 15.98 -7.56
CA ARG A 46 -17.32 16.53 -7.67
C ARG A 46 -17.47 17.56 -8.77
N ASP A 47 -16.36 18.15 -9.21
CA ASP A 47 -16.34 19.17 -10.28
C ASP A 47 -16.16 18.55 -11.67
N LEU A 48 -16.04 17.23 -11.76
CA LEU A 48 -15.93 16.54 -13.04
C LEU A 48 -17.22 16.73 -13.86
N THR A 49 -17.05 17.16 -15.09
CA THR A 49 -18.16 17.32 -16.07
C THR A 49 -18.22 16.16 -17.05
N THR A 50 -17.32 15.22 -16.95
CA THR A 50 -17.20 14.01 -17.79
C THR A 50 -16.88 12.82 -16.90
N ASP A 51 -17.10 11.60 -17.39
CA ASP A 51 -16.71 10.37 -16.71
C ASP A 51 -15.19 10.13 -16.80
N LEU A 52 -14.38 11.10 -16.34
CA LEU A 52 -12.95 10.91 -16.21
C LEU A 52 -12.67 9.93 -15.06
N ALA A 53 -11.82 8.95 -15.32
CA ALA A 53 -11.43 7.96 -14.32
C ALA A 53 -10.53 8.55 -13.23
N THR A 54 -9.77 9.61 -13.56
CA THR A 54 -8.75 10.19 -12.68
C THR A 54 -8.94 11.69 -12.50
N THR A 55 -8.51 12.19 -11.36
CA THR A 55 -8.51 13.62 -11.01
C THR A 55 -7.11 14.16 -10.74
N TRP A 56 -6.10 13.32 -10.87
CA TRP A 56 -4.70 13.70 -10.79
C TRP A 56 -4.15 14.08 -12.17
N PHE A 57 -3.29 15.10 -12.18
CA PHE A 57 -2.63 15.61 -13.37
C PHE A 57 -1.12 15.62 -13.14
N HIS A 58 -0.40 14.94 -14.03
CA HIS A 58 1.06 14.91 -14.01
C HIS A 58 1.65 16.29 -14.32
N ASP A 59 2.66 16.67 -13.54
CA ASP A 59 3.50 17.83 -13.78
C ASP A 59 4.96 17.43 -13.58
N GLU A 60 5.74 17.44 -14.65
CA GLU A 60 7.15 17.03 -14.69
C GLU A 60 8.04 17.77 -13.68
N SER A 61 7.60 18.95 -13.19
CA SER A 61 8.36 19.70 -12.17
C SER A 61 8.45 19.00 -10.82
N TYR A 62 7.61 18.01 -10.58
CA TYR A 62 7.58 17.22 -9.33
C TYR A 62 8.24 15.84 -9.44
N ASP A 63 8.66 15.39 -10.62
CA ASP A 63 9.11 14.01 -10.86
C ASP A 63 10.19 13.54 -9.88
N ASP A 64 11.20 14.37 -9.65
CA ASP A 64 12.30 14.04 -8.73
C ASP A 64 11.84 13.81 -7.28
N ALA A 65 10.71 14.39 -6.88
CA ALA A 65 10.19 14.30 -5.53
C ALA A 65 9.06 13.28 -5.41
N SER A 66 8.31 13.03 -6.48
CA SER A 66 7.07 12.27 -6.44
C SER A 66 7.25 10.76 -6.45
N ALA A 67 8.39 10.25 -6.93
CA ALA A 67 8.63 8.81 -6.97
C ALA A 67 10.09 8.47 -6.59
N LYS A 68 10.25 7.36 -5.88
CA LYS A 68 11.56 6.80 -5.55
C LYS A 68 11.61 5.31 -5.88
N LEU A 69 12.53 4.95 -6.76
CA LEU A 69 12.83 3.54 -7.04
C LEU A 69 13.81 3.02 -5.98
N LEU A 70 13.45 1.94 -5.32
CA LEU A 70 14.34 1.28 -4.38
C LEU A 70 15.41 0.47 -5.12
N ASN A 71 16.41 -0.02 -4.39
CA ASN A 71 17.44 -0.88 -4.96
C ASN A 71 16.84 -2.21 -5.41
N GLN A 72 16.62 -2.37 -6.72
CA GLN A 72 15.94 -3.52 -7.30
C GLN A 72 16.66 -4.85 -7.03
N GLU A 73 17.99 -4.85 -6.98
CA GLU A 73 18.77 -6.05 -6.64
C GLU A 73 18.54 -6.45 -5.17
N LEU A 74 18.46 -5.47 -4.26
CA LEU A 74 18.15 -5.72 -2.86
C LEU A 74 16.71 -6.21 -2.69
N CYS A 75 15.74 -5.58 -3.35
CA CYS A 75 14.35 -5.99 -3.33
C CYS A 75 14.17 -7.42 -3.82
N GLU A 76 14.84 -7.79 -4.91
CA GLU A 76 14.82 -9.15 -5.46
C GLU A 76 15.41 -10.17 -4.47
N LYS A 77 16.54 -9.82 -3.81
CA LYS A 77 17.15 -10.69 -2.79
C LYS A 77 16.22 -10.88 -1.60
N VAL A 78 15.61 -9.81 -1.10
CA VAL A 78 14.66 -9.87 0.01
C VAL A 78 13.46 -10.71 -0.38
N PHE A 79 12.85 -10.44 -1.53
CA PHE A 79 11.71 -11.21 -2.03
C PHE A 79 12.01 -12.71 -2.12
N ASN A 80 13.17 -13.07 -2.69
CA ASN A 80 13.58 -14.48 -2.80
C ASN A 80 13.83 -15.18 -1.44
N LEU A 81 14.12 -14.42 -0.39
CA LEU A 81 14.22 -14.95 0.96
C LEU A 81 12.87 -15.23 1.62
N VAL A 82 11.83 -14.46 1.27
CA VAL A 82 10.56 -14.47 2.00
C VAL A 82 9.37 -14.98 1.17
N LYS A 83 9.45 -15.08 -0.15
CA LYS A 83 8.33 -15.40 -1.06
C LYS A 83 7.63 -16.73 -0.77
N ASP A 84 8.34 -17.66 -0.14
CA ASP A 84 7.82 -19.00 0.17
C ASP A 84 7.35 -19.12 1.64
N VAL A 85 7.35 -18.02 2.39
CA VAL A 85 6.81 -17.99 3.75
C VAL A 85 5.31 -18.27 3.68
N GLN A 86 4.86 -19.23 4.48
CA GLN A 86 3.44 -19.55 4.60
C GLN A 86 2.82 -18.56 5.58
N ILE A 87 1.86 -17.78 5.10
CA ILE A 87 1.11 -16.83 5.92
C ILE A 87 -0.17 -17.53 6.35
N GLU A 88 -0.34 -17.69 7.66
CA GLU A 88 -1.56 -18.27 8.21
C GLU A 88 -2.70 -17.23 8.19
N THR A 89 -3.92 -17.73 8.03
CA THR A 89 -5.14 -16.91 8.09
C THR A 89 -6.21 -17.66 8.85
N THR A 90 -7.13 -16.93 9.47
CA THR A 90 -8.24 -17.49 10.21
C THR A 90 -9.50 -17.63 9.35
N GLU A 91 -10.42 -18.50 9.75
CA GLU A 91 -11.73 -18.61 9.11
C GLU A 91 -12.49 -17.29 9.17
N LYS A 92 -12.34 -16.53 10.26
CA LYS A 92 -12.97 -15.22 10.44
C LYS A 92 -12.39 -14.18 9.48
N THR A 93 -11.07 -14.15 9.29
CA THR A 93 -10.43 -13.30 8.27
C THR A 93 -10.95 -13.62 6.88
N ARG A 94 -11.06 -14.90 6.53
CA ARG A 94 -11.64 -15.32 5.23
C ARG A 94 -13.09 -14.89 5.07
N ALA A 95 -13.90 -15.03 6.13
CA ALA A 95 -15.29 -14.60 6.11
C ALA A 95 -15.42 -13.08 5.96
N PHE A 96 -14.55 -12.33 6.63
CA PHE A 96 -14.48 -10.86 6.50
C PHE A 96 -14.10 -10.46 5.06
N MET A 97 -13.08 -11.08 4.48
CA MET A 97 -12.70 -10.84 3.08
C MET A 97 -13.85 -11.17 2.11
N ALA A 98 -14.54 -12.29 2.33
CA ALA A 98 -15.68 -12.69 1.50
C ALA A 98 -16.84 -11.68 1.59
N ALA A 99 -17.08 -11.10 2.76
CA ALA A 99 -18.10 -10.07 2.95
C ALA A 99 -17.68 -8.70 2.36
N THR A 100 -16.38 -8.45 2.29
CA THR A 100 -15.81 -7.18 1.80
C THR A 100 -15.82 -7.13 0.27
N PHE A 101 -15.55 -8.25 -0.37
CA PHE A 101 -15.38 -8.34 -1.81
C PHE A 101 -16.46 -9.21 -2.46
N ASP A 102 -17.11 -8.71 -3.50
CA ASP A 102 -17.96 -9.49 -4.39
C ASP A 102 -17.15 -10.46 -5.30
N ASN A 103 -16.06 -11.01 -4.76
CA ASN A 103 -15.19 -11.91 -5.47
C ASN A 103 -14.92 -13.16 -4.64
N ALA A 104 -15.59 -14.26 -4.99
CA ALA A 104 -15.46 -15.53 -4.29
C ALA A 104 -14.02 -16.09 -4.33
N ASP A 105 -13.26 -15.80 -5.40
CA ASP A 105 -11.90 -16.29 -5.55
C ASP A 105 -10.95 -15.63 -4.53
N TRP A 106 -11.22 -14.39 -4.16
CA TRP A 106 -10.43 -13.67 -3.15
C TRP A 106 -10.72 -14.18 -1.74
N ALA A 107 -11.96 -14.59 -1.48
CA ALA A 107 -12.34 -15.15 -0.19
C ALA A 107 -11.67 -16.49 0.15
N ILE A 108 -11.23 -17.24 -0.88
CA ILE A 108 -10.65 -18.58 -0.70
C ILE A 108 -9.15 -18.64 -0.91
N ARG A 109 -8.55 -17.57 -1.45
CA ARG A 109 -7.10 -17.50 -1.65
C ARG A 109 -6.38 -17.33 -0.33
N ASP A 110 -5.36 -18.15 -0.09
CA ASP A 110 -4.45 -17.91 1.03
C ASP A 110 -3.61 -16.66 0.79
N PRO A 111 -3.34 -15.88 1.86
CA PRO A 111 -2.38 -14.79 1.79
C PRO A 111 -1.00 -15.31 1.36
N LYS A 112 -0.26 -14.45 0.68
CA LYS A 112 1.08 -14.77 0.18
C LYS A 112 1.98 -13.54 0.15
N VAL A 113 3.28 -13.77 -0.03
CA VAL A 113 4.24 -12.69 -0.24
C VAL A 113 4.26 -12.31 -1.71
N LEU A 114 4.16 -11.02 -1.98
CA LEU A 114 4.14 -10.40 -3.31
C LEU A 114 5.20 -9.29 -3.40
N ARG A 115 5.42 -8.79 -4.61
CA ARG A 115 6.15 -7.53 -4.84
C ARG A 115 5.15 -6.47 -5.26
N GLY A 116 5.47 -5.19 -5.03
CA GLY A 116 4.58 -4.12 -5.48
C GLY A 116 5.17 -2.74 -5.29
N THR A 117 4.45 -1.75 -5.79
CA THR A 117 4.69 -0.33 -5.55
C THR A 117 3.72 0.14 -4.47
N THR A 118 4.22 0.96 -3.52
CA THR A 118 3.36 1.64 -2.55
C THR A 118 3.11 3.09 -2.97
N VAL A 119 1.90 3.58 -2.70
CA VAL A 119 1.51 4.97 -2.87
C VAL A 119 1.24 5.57 -1.50
N THR A 120 2.10 6.48 -1.08
CA THR A 120 2.09 7.10 0.25
C THR A 120 1.25 8.37 0.23
N GLY A 121 0.30 8.51 1.14
CA GLY A 121 -0.46 9.74 1.32
C GLY A 121 -0.32 10.29 2.74
N ASP A 122 -0.17 11.61 2.89
CA ASP A 122 -0.25 12.28 4.20
C ASP A 122 -1.66 12.17 4.80
N ASN A 123 -2.64 12.01 3.93
CA ASN A 123 -4.03 11.78 4.30
C ASN A 123 -4.41 10.32 4.08
N TYR A 124 -5.15 9.76 5.05
CA TYR A 124 -5.85 8.51 4.79
C TYR A 124 -6.90 8.76 3.70
N TRP A 125 -6.78 8.06 2.59
CA TRP A 125 -7.74 8.16 1.49
C TRP A 125 -8.34 6.78 1.15
N LYS A 126 -9.51 6.78 0.58
CA LYS A 126 -10.23 5.57 0.19
C LYS A 126 -11.30 5.89 -0.85
N GLY A 127 -11.29 5.16 -1.93
CA GLY A 127 -12.32 5.27 -2.96
C GLY A 127 -11.79 5.06 -4.38
N MET A 128 -12.71 4.78 -5.30
CA MET A 128 -12.38 4.41 -6.68
C MET A 128 -11.66 5.50 -7.49
N HIS A 129 -11.91 6.79 -7.20
CA HIS A 129 -11.20 7.87 -7.88
C HIS A 129 -9.75 7.98 -7.44
N ASP A 130 -9.51 7.85 -6.13
CA ASP A 130 -8.15 7.89 -5.58
C ASP A 130 -7.38 6.64 -5.97
N HIS A 131 -8.03 5.47 -5.98
CA HIS A 131 -7.48 4.25 -6.53
C HIS A 131 -7.04 4.40 -8.00
N ALA A 132 -7.90 5.00 -8.84
CA ALA A 132 -7.56 5.26 -10.25
C ALA A 132 -6.40 6.27 -10.38
N ASN A 133 -6.31 7.27 -9.50
CA ASN A 133 -5.17 8.18 -9.44
C ASN A 133 -3.88 7.43 -9.09
N ALA A 134 -3.90 6.54 -8.09
CA ALA A 134 -2.74 5.75 -7.67
C ALA A 134 -2.24 4.83 -8.79
N LEU A 135 -3.15 4.18 -9.53
CA LEU A 135 -2.81 3.39 -10.71
C LEU A 135 -2.12 4.25 -11.79
N LEU A 136 -2.69 5.41 -12.12
CA LEU A 136 -2.14 6.32 -13.13
C LEU A 136 -0.77 6.87 -12.69
N MET A 137 -0.60 7.23 -11.42
CA MET A 137 0.66 7.73 -10.89
C MET A 137 1.77 6.69 -11.03
N THR A 138 1.54 5.47 -10.61
CA THR A 138 2.55 4.39 -10.67
C THR A 138 2.93 4.04 -12.11
N GLU A 139 1.99 4.07 -13.04
CA GLU A 139 2.24 3.91 -14.46
C GLU A 139 3.06 5.08 -15.02
N THR A 140 2.67 6.31 -14.70
CA THR A 140 3.31 7.54 -15.20
C THR A 140 4.77 7.62 -14.75
N TYR A 141 5.05 7.27 -13.50
CA TYR A 141 6.43 7.26 -12.96
C TYR A 141 7.23 6.01 -13.32
N GLY A 142 6.67 5.09 -14.12
CA GLY A 142 7.37 3.90 -14.61
C GLY A 142 7.81 2.95 -13.50
N CYS A 143 6.99 2.78 -12.48
CA CYS A 143 7.28 1.88 -11.38
C CYS A 143 7.46 0.44 -11.87
N PRO A 144 8.45 -0.32 -11.34
CA PRO A 144 8.80 -1.64 -11.88
C PRO A 144 7.78 -2.73 -11.58
N ASP A 145 7.03 -2.58 -10.51
CA ASP A 145 5.96 -3.50 -10.10
C ASP A 145 4.63 -2.74 -10.00
N PRO A 146 3.48 -3.41 -10.10
CA PRO A 146 2.16 -2.77 -10.06
C PRO A 146 1.92 -1.97 -8.77
N TYR A 147 1.00 -1.00 -8.82
CA TYR A 147 0.41 -0.43 -7.61
C TYR A 147 -0.19 -1.55 -6.77
N ALA A 148 0.25 -1.66 -5.54
CA ALA A 148 -0.13 -2.75 -4.65
C ALA A 148 -0.70 -2.28 -3.33
N LEU A 149 -0.15 -1.20 -2.77
CA LEU A 149 -0.48 -0.72 -1.42
C LEU A 149 -0.58 0.79 -1.36
N THR A 150 -1.38 1.26 -0.40
CA THR A 150 -1.34 2.64 0.10
C THR A 150 -1.08 2.64 1.60
N GLU A 151 -0.26 3.58 2.04
CA GLU A 151 0.15 3.78 3.43
C GLU A 151 0.54 5.26 3.64
N MET A 152 1.13 5.63 4.78
CA MET A 152 1.28 7.03 5.14
C MET A 152 2.71 7.47 5.47
N GLU A 153 3.77 6.64 5.26
CA GLU A 153 5.12 6.96 5.75
C GLU A 153 6.27 6.68 4.78
N ASP A 154 6.14 5.68 3.92
CA ASP A 154 7.30 5.09 3.22
C ASP A 154 7.95 6.03 2.22
N HIS A 155 7.17 6.83 1.48
CA HIS A 155 7.75 7.77 0.52
C HIS A 155 8.51 8.89 1.23
N ALA A 156 7.98 9.43 2.32
CA ALA A 156 8.68 10.45 3.10
C ALA A 156 10.02 9.93 3.63
N MET A 157 10.05 8.69 4.11
CA MET A 157 11.29 8.03 4.54
C MET A 157 12.24 7.82 3.35
N ALA A 158 11.75 7.38 2.19
CA ALA A 158 12.55 7.17 0.98
C ALA A 158 13.22 8.47 0.53
N VAL A 159 12.49 9.59 0.53
CA VAL A 159 13.04 10.93 0.19
C VAL A 159 14.13 11.35 1.16
N VAL A 160 13.95 11.12 2.46
CA VAL A 160 14.98 11.45 3.46
C VAL A 160 16.23 10.58 3.27
N LEU A 161 16.04 9.28 3.06
CA LEU A 161 17.15 8.35 2.86
C LEU A 161 17.91 8.61 1.56
N ASP A 162 17.20 9.01 0.50
CA ASP A 162 17.82 9.43 -0.76
C ASP A 162 18.76 10.64 -0.55
N ARG A 163 18.28 11.67 0.14
CA ARG A 163 19.10 12.85 0.49
C ARG A 163 20.32 12.52 1.36
N LEU A 164 20.24 11.47 2.15
CA LEU A 164 21.33 10.98 3.00
C LEU A 164 22.28 10.01 2.28
N GLY A 165 22.00 9.63 1.02
CA GLY A 165 22.75 8.63 0.28
C GLY A 165 22.58 7.22 0.86
N MET A 166 21.42 6.90 1.40
CA MET A 166 21.11 5.65 2.08
C MET A 166 19.96 4.87 1.46
N LEU A 167 19.34 5.39 0.39
CA LEU A 167 18.18 4.76 -0.26
C LEU A 167 18.51 3.36 -0.82
N ASP A 168 19.76 3.14 -1.21
CA ASP A 168 20.26 1.86 -1.72
C ASP A 168 20.19 0.70 -0.71
N ARG A 169 19.97 1.01 0.57
CA ARG A 169 19.89 0.07 1.69
C ARG A 169 18.53 0.09 2.39
N TYR A 170 17.53 0.70 1.77
CA TYR A 170 16.18 0.78 2.30
C TYR A 170 15.37 -0.44 1.83
N ILE A 171 14.71 -1.09 2.78
CA ILE A 171 13.84 -2.25 2.59
C ILE A 171 12.48 -1.89 3.17
N ILE A 172 11.43 -2.13 2.43
CA ILE A 172 10.05 -1.94 2.88
C ILE A 172 9.31 -3.26 2.76
N ILE A 173 8.70 -3.69 3.87
CA ILE A 173 7.85 -4.86 3.94
C ILE A 173 6.57 -4.45 4.67
N ARG A 174 5.42 -4.55 3.99
CA ARG A 174 4.12 -4.17 4.51
C ARG A 174 3.12 -5.29 4.39
N ASP A 175 2.22 -5.42 5.37
CA ASP A 175 1.06 -6.30 5.29
C ASP A 175 -0.21 -5.51 4.93
N SER A 176 -1.13 -6.18 4.24
CA SER A 176 -2.40 -5.60 3.86
C SER A 176 -3.46 -5.91 4.91
N VAL A 177 -3.98 -4.87 5.58
CA VAL A 177 -5.02 -4.99 6.62
C VAL A 177 -6.39 -4.49 6.18
N ASN A 178 -6.45 -3.70 5.13
CA ASN A 178 -7.69 -3.22 4.50
C ASN A 178 -7.49 -3.02 3.00
N THR A 179 -8.43 -2.36 2.35
CA THR A 179 -8.36 -2.00 0.94
C THR A 179 -8.47 -0.51 0.74
N ASP A 180 -7.94 -0.03 -0.37
CA ASP A 180 -8.00 1.37 -0.80
C ASP A 180 -9.39 1.79 -1.34
N VAL A 181 -10.33 0.84 -1.47
CA VAL A 181 -11.72 1.10 -1.85
C VAL A 181 -12.68 0.69 -0.74
N PHE A 182 -13.90 1.23 -0.77
CA PHE A 182 -14.92 0.84 0.18
C PHE A 182 -15.39 -0.59 -0.06
N MET A 183 -15.61 -1.31 1.03
CA MET A 183 -16.21 -2.64 0.98
C MET A 183 -17.64 -2.55 0.45
N ASN A 184 -18.14 -3.67 -0.01
CA ASN A 184 -19.47 -3.81 -0.59
C ASN A 184 -20.58 -3.25 0.31
N GLY A 185 -21.37 -2.32 -0.24
CA GLY A 185 -22.46 -1.66 0.50
C GLY A 185 -22.03 -0.57 1.48
N ALA A 186 -20.72 -0.29 1.63
CA ALA A 186 -20.23 0.83 2.40
C ALA A 186 -20.08 2.10 1.54
N SER A 187 -20.03 3.24 2.22
CA SER A 187 -19.85 4.56 1.62
C SER A 187 -18.94 5.41 2.53
N PRO A 188 -18.47 6.57 2.08
CA PRO A 188 -17.70 7.49 2.93
C PRO A 188 -18.38 7.82 4.26
N GLU A 189 -19.72 7.91 4.27
CA GLU A 189 -20.48 8.17 5.49
C GLU A 189 -20.36 7.05 6.52
N SER A 190 -20.06 5.83 6.08
CA SER A 190 -19.84 4.69 6.98
C SER A 190 -18.66 4.93 7.94
N LEU A 191 -17.66 5.73 7.53
CA LEU A 191 -16.50 6.06 8.36
C LEU A 191 -16.87 6.89 9.62
N TRP A 192 -18.05 7.50 9.65
CA TRP A 192 -18.56 8.25 10.81
C TRP A 192 -19.31 7.38 11.82
N ASP A 193 -19.64 6.13 11.45
CA ASP A 193 -20.20 5.17 12.40
C ASP A 193 -19.08 4.57 13.24
N PRO A 194 -19.07 4.77 14.57
CA PRO A 194 -18.02 4.23 15.44
C PRO A 194 -18.01 2.70 15.54
N ASN A 195 -19.02 2.03 15.00
CA ASN A 195 -19.09 0.57 14.95
C ASN A 195 -18.71 0.02 13.56
N PHE A 196 -18.39 0.90 12.61
CA PHE A 196 -18.00 0.47 11.28
C PHE A 196 -16.58 -0.12 11.30
N VAL A 197 -16.45 -1.33 10.77
CA VAL A 197 -15.18 -2.05 10.66
C VAL A 197 -14.81 -2.13 9.18
N ASP A 198 -13.73 -1.47 8.78
CA ASP A 198 -13.22 -1.44 7.43
C ASP A 198 -11.82 -2.05 7.29
N SER A 199 -11.30 -2.59 8.39
CA SER A 199 -9.93 -3.08 8.47
C SER A 199 -9.83 -4.27 9.42
N LEU A 200 -9.01 -5.24 9.07
CA LEU A 200 -8.66 -6.35 9.97
C LEU A 200 -8.00 -5.87 11.26
N ALA A 201 -7.27 -4.75 11.21
CA ALA A 201 -6.63 -4.17 12.39
C ALA A 201 -7.60 -3.57 13.40
N SER A 202 -8.82 -3.22 12.99
CA SER A 202 -9.87 -2.70 13.88
C SER A 202 -10.77 -3.79 14.48
N GLU A 203 -10.73 -5.00 13.94
CA GLU A 203 -11.32 -6.16 14.57
C GLU A 203 -10.47 -6.60 15.78
N SER A 204 -11.09 -7.15 16.80
CA SER A 204 -10.50 -7.40 18.12
C SER A 204 -9.00 -7.73 18.11
N SER A 205 -8.28 -7.20 19.08
CA SER A 205 -6.81 -7.23 19.21
C SER A 205 -6.13 -8.62 19.08
N VAL A 206 -6.89 -9.70 19.11
CA VAL A 206 -6.37 -11.08 19.00
C VAL A 206 -6.14 -11.46 17.52
N GLU A 207 -6.95 -10.96 16.61
CA GLU A 207 -6.91 -11.35 15.19
C GLU A 207 -5.99 -10.47 14.35
N SER A 208 -5.89 -9.19 14.70
CA SER A 208 -4.85 -8.33 14.14
C SER A 208 -3.44 -8.79 14.58
N ALA A 209 -3.30 -9.38 15.76
CA ALA A 209 -2.02 -9.93 16.21
C ALA A 209 -1.55 -11.12 15.36
N ASP A 210 -2.46 -11.93 14.82
CA ASP A 210 -2.10 -13.07 13.97
C ASP A 210 -1.55 -12.61 12.61
N ILE A 211 -2.07 -11.52 12.04
CA ILE A 211 -1.56 -10.93 10.80
C ILE A 211 -0.16 -10.35 11.02
N PHE A 212 0.03 -9.61 12.10
CA PHE A 212 1.33 -9.00 12.43
C PHE A 212 2.38 -10.04 12.89
N ALA A 213 1.96 -11.18 13.44
CA ALA A 213 2.89 -12.21 13.92
C ALA A 213 3.49 -13.03 12.76
N THR A 214 2.86 -13.03 11.58
CA THR A 214 3.32 -13.77 10.39
C THR A 214 4.03 -12.89 9.36
N ALA A 215 3.95 -11.56 9.48
CA ALA A 215 4.67 -10.60 8.65
C ALA A 215 6.05 -10.28 9.26
#